data_6f43c534e8217a0916a376493ba553e7
#
_entry.id   6f43c534e8217a0916a376493ba553e7
#
_cell.length_a   1.000
_cell.length_b   1.000
_cell.length_c   1.000
_cell.angle_alpha   90.00
_cell.angle_beta   90.00
_cell.angle_gamma   90.00
#
_symmetry.space_group_name_H-M   'P 1'
#
loop_
_entity.id
_entity.type
_entity.pdbx_description
1 polymer ?
#
loop_
_entity_poly.entity_id
_entity_poly.type
_entity_poly.pdbx_seq_one_letter_code
_entity_poly.pdbx_strand_id
1 'polypeptide(L)'
;MRLTSALCAGVLLLAPASPAAPHSLLLESSPAAGSMVAAPTQLIVRFNNRIEKALSRLRLVDERGEAQRLSTPVSDGPADRLTVALPPLAPGAYRVEWRVLSTDGHIVSGRFSFRVGP
;
A
#
# COMPACT_ATOMS: atom_id res chain seq x y z
N MET A 1 37.26 -42.01 -40.86
CA MET A 1 36.58 -41.86 -39.57
C MET A 1 36.29 -40.40 -39.32
N ARG A 2 35.05 -40.04 -39.36
CA ARG A 2 34.65 -38.66 -39.05
C ARG A 2 34.00 -38.67 -37.68
N LEU A 3 34.64 -37.99 -36.72
CA LEU A 3 34.09 -37.76 -35.42
C LEU A 3 33.19 -36.51 -35.52
N THR A 4 31.89 -36.74 -35.49
CA THR A 4 30.95 -35.64 -35.37
C THR A 4 30.78 -35.31 -33.88
N SER A 5 31.42 -34.25 -33.45
CA SER A 5 31.19 -33.69 -32.12
C SER A 5 29.83 -32.99 -32.11
N ALA A 6 28.88 -33.60 -31.47
CA ALA A 6 27.61 -32.93 -31.16
C ALA A 6 27.84 -31.96 -30.01
N LEU A 7 27.83 -30.68 -30.32
CA LEU A 7 27.85 -29.62 -29.33
C LEU A 7 26.44 -29.49 -28.76
N CYS A 8 26.19 -30.07 -27.59
CA CYS A 8 24.99 -29.76 -26.82
C CYS A 8 25.14 -28.36 -26.21
N ALA A 9 24.57 -27.37 -26.89
CA ALA A 9 24.38 -26.06 -26.31
C ALA A 9 23.29 -26.15 -25.25
N GLY A 10 23.68 -26.25 -23.99
CA GLY A 10 22.76 -26.15 -22.86
C GLY A 10 22.27 -24.70 -22.76
N VAL A 11 21.04 -24.50 -23.13
CA VAL A 11 20.37 -23.19 -22.87
C VAL A 11 20.09 -23.12 -21.38
N LEU A 12 20.89 -22.32 -20.68
CA LEU A 12 20.65 -22.00 -19.29
C LEU A 12 19.49 -21.03 -19.26
N LEU A 13 18.29 -21.53 -18.97
CA LEU A 13 17.13 -20.68 -18.72
C LEU A 13 17.32 -20.06 -17.32
N LEU A 14 17.81 -18.82 -17.32
CA LEU A 14 17.78 -17.98 -16.15
C LEU A 14 16.32 -17.59 -15.88
N ALA A 15 15.68 -18.28 -14.94
CA ALA A 15 14.40 -17.83 -14.42
C ALA A 15 14.59 -16.46 -13.74
N PRO A 16 13.75 -15.46 -14.03
CA PRO A 16 13.83 -14.21 -13.32
C PRO A 16 13.56 -14.46 -11.83
N ALA A 17 14.50 -14.09 -10.99
CA ALA A 17 14.29 -14.12 -9.56
C ALA A 17 13.17 -13.14 -9.22
N SER A 18 12.04 -13.65 -8.71
CA SER A 18 11.01 -12.79 -8.14
C SER A 18 11.63 -12.04 -6.95
N PRO A 19 11.57 -10.70 -6.92
CA PRO A 19 12.04 -9.99 -5.74
C PRO A 19 11.25 -10.51 -4.54
N ALA A 20 11.93 -10.95 -3.52
CA ALA A 20 11.30 -11.24 -2.25
C ALA A 20 10.59 -9.94 -1.81
N ALA A 21 9.31 -10.05 -1.44
CA ALA A 21 8.57 -8.93 -0.89
C ALA A 21 8.79 -8.94 0.63
N PRO A 22 9.87 -8.31 1.15
CA PRO A 22 10.32 -8.53 2.52
C PRO A 22 9.60 -7.67 3.54
N HIS A 23 8.72 -6.74 3.11
CA HIS A 23 8.28 -5.64 3.96
C HIS A 23 6.77 -5.52 3.97
N SER A 24 6.26 -4.55 4.74
CA SER A 24 4.84 -4.28 4.86
C SER A 24 4.23 -3.97 3.50
N LEU A 25 3.28 -4.81 3.09
CA LEU A 25 2.46 -4.57 1.92
C LEU A 25 1.04 -4.24 2.37
N LEU A 26 0.42 -3.29 1.68
CA LEU A 26 -0.98 -3.02 1.87
C LEU A 26 -1.79 -4.22 1.41
N LEU A 27 -2.55 -4.83 2.31
CA LEU A 27 -3.42 -5.96 2.01
C LEU A 27 -4.83 -5.52 1.66
N GLU A 28 -5.37 -4.59 2.45
CA GLU A 28 -6.72 -4.09 2.24
C GLU A 28 -6.87 -2.69 2.83
N SER A 29 -7.88 -1.98 2.38
CA SER A 29 -8.25 -0.67 2.89
C SER A 29 -9.76 -0.49 2.90
N SER A 30 -10.23 0.43 3.73
CA SER A 30 -11.60 0.92 3.72
C SER A 30 -11.56 2.45 3.82
N PRO A 31 -11.99 3.21 2.81
CA PRO A 31 -12.50 2.75 1.50
C PRO A 31 -11.50 1.89 0.72
N ALA A 32 -12.01 0.92 -0.03
CA ALA A 32 -11.16 0.04 -0.82
C ALA A 32 -10.56 0.77 -2.05
N ALA A 33 -9.37 0.36 -2.46
CA ALA A 33 -8.73 0.90 -3.66
C ALA A 33 -9.64 0.72 -4.88
N GLY A 34 -9.81 1.78 -5.65
CA GLY A 34 -10.64 1.78 -6.85
C GLY A 34 -12.15 1.82 -6.60
N SER A 35 -12.60 1.89 -5.34
CA SER A 35 -14.02 1.91 -5.01
C SER A 35 -14.64 3.31 -5.09
N MET A 36 -15.96 3.34 -5.17
CA MET A 36 -16.76 4.54 -4.94
C MET A 36 -17.60 4.32 -3.68
N VAL A 37 -17.54 5.27 -2.76
CA VAL A 37 -18.23 5.19 -1.47
C VAL A 37 -18.98 6.48 -1.19
N ALA A 38 -20.00 6.41 -0.32
CA ALA A 38 -20.73 7.59 0.13
C ALA A 38 -20.21 8.00 1.50
N ALA A 39 -19.86 9.28 1.65
CA ALA A 39 -19.52 9.95 2.91
C ALA A 39 -18.72 9.10 3.91
N PRO A 40 -17.52 8.61 3.56
CA PRO A 40 -16.75 7.80 4.49
C PRO A 40 -16.32 8.64 5.69
N THR A 41 -16.35 8.05 6.89
CA THR A 41 -16.03 8.74 8.15
C THR A 41 -14.69 8.33 8.72
N GLN A 42 -14.12 7.25 8.23
CA GLN A 42 -12.80 6.80 8.65
C GLN A 42 -12.07 6.13 7.52
N LEU A 43 -10.77 6.15 7.61
CA LEU A 43 -9.85 5.47 6.70
C LEU A 43 -9.10 4.41 7.49
N ILE A 44 -9.20 3.16 7.03
CA ILE A 44 -8.51 2.03 7.64
C ILE A 44 -7.61 1.41 6.57
N VAL A 45 -6.35 1.21 6.89
CA VAL A 45 -5.39 0.51 6.04
C VAL A 45 -4.74 -0.61 6.82
N ARG A 46 -4.75 -1.81 6.25
CA ARG A 46 -4.18 -3.01 6.87
C ARG A 46 -3.02 -3.53 6.05
N PHE A 47 -1.96 -3.87 6.74
CA PHE A 47 -0.70 -4.36 6.16
C PHE A 47 -0.49 -5.84 6.50
N ASN A 48 0.44 -6.47 5.80
CA ASN A 48 0.79 -7.88 6.04
C ASN A 48 1.73 -8.08 7.24
N ASN A 49 2.17 -7.00 7.87
CA ASN A 49 3.09 -7.00 9.00
C ASN A 49 2.64 -6.03 10.08
N ARG A 50 3.19 -6.23 11.26
CA ARG A 50 3.09 -5.25 12.34
C ARG A 50 3.85 -3.99 11.94
N ILE A 51 3.30 -2.84 12.30
CA ILE A 51 3.88 -1.54 12.00
C ILE A 51 4.04 -0.71 13.27
N GLU A 52 5.01 0.20 13.23
CA GLU A 52 5.20 1.21 14.26
C GLU A 52 4.27 2.39 13.97
N LYS A 53 3.08 2.37 14.57
CA LYS A 53 2.02 3.34 14.28
C LYS A 53 2.45 4.78 14.51
N ALA A 54 3.20 5.04 15.59
CA ALA A 54 3.66 6.38 15.92
C ALA A 54 4.62 6.97 14.87
N LEU A 55 5.28 6.11 14.10
CA LEU A 55 6.25 6.50 13.06
C LEU A 55 5.72 6.25 11.65
N SER A 56 4.46 5.88 11.54
CA SER A 56 3.79 5.65 10.26
C SER A 56 2.82 6.78 9.96
N ARG A 57 2.59 7.07 8.67
CA ARG A 57 1.80 8.23 8.27
C ARG A 57 0.86 7.88 7.14
N LEU A 58 -0.31 8.52 7.18
CA LEU A 58 -1.28 8.56 6.09
C LEU A 58 -1.45 10.00 5.64
N ARG A 59 -1.61 10.19 4.34
CA ARG A 59 -1.96 11.46 3.74
C ARG A 59 -3.09 11.23 2.75
N LEU A 60 -4.08 12.09 2.80
CA LEU A 60 -5.21 12.08 1.87
C LEU A 60 -5.18 13.36 1.07
N VAL A 61 -5.17 13.25 -0.24
CA VAL A 61 -5.22 14.41 -1.13
C VAL A 61 -6.42 14.31 -2.06
N ASP A 62 -7.01 15.46 -2.38
CA ASP A 62 -8.07 15.55 -3.35
C ASP A 62 -7.52 15.57 -4.79
N GLU A 63 -8.40 15.65 -5.78
CA GLU A 63 -8.01 15.67 -7.18
C GLU A 63 -7.23 16.92 -7.61
N ARG A 64 -7.24 17.99 -6.79
CA ARG A 64 -6.42 19.19 -6.99
C ARG A 64 -5.03 19.05 -6.36
N GLY A 65 -4.78 17.94 -5.64
CA GLY A 65 -3.54 17.74 -4.89
C GLY A 65 -3.54 18.40 -3.50
N GLU A 66 -4.68 18.91 -3.03
CA GLU A 66 -4.78 19.51 -1.71
C GLU A 66 -4.93 18.43 -0.64
N ALA A 67 -4.11 18.54 0.40
CA ALA A 67 -4.16 17.61 1.53
C ALA A 67 -5.39 17.88 2.39
N GLN A 68 -6.09 16.81 2.74
CA GLN A 68 -7.18 16.83 3.69
C GLN A 68 -6.64 16.66 5.11
N ARG A 69 -7.28 17.28 6.07
CA ARG A 69 -6.85 17.18 7.47
C ARG A 69 -7.33 15.85 8.05
N LEU A 70 -6.38 14.98 8.39
CA LEU A 70 -6.66 13.72 9.05
C LEU A 70 -6.42 13.84 10.56
N SER A 71 -7.14 13.03 11.33
CA SER A 71 -6.84 12.87 12.75
C SER A 71 -5.51 12.14 12.92
N THR A 72 -4.95 12.19 14.13
CA THR A 72 -3.84 11.32 14.51
C THR A 72 -4.29 9.85 14.43
N PRO A 73 -3.48 8.95 13.87
CA PRO A 73 -3.83 7.54 13.86
C PRO A 73 -4.11 6.99 15.26
N VAL A 74 -5.12 6.13 15.35
CA VAL A 74 -5.48 5.47 16.59
C VAL A 74 -4.34 4.57 17.04
N SER A 75 -3.88 4.73 18.29
CA SER A 75 -2.79 3.91 18.84
C SER A 75 -3.26 2.53 19.25
N ASP A 76 -4.55 2.38 19.57
CA ASP A 76 -5.14 1.13 19.98
C ASP A 76 -5.47 0.22 18.79
N GLY A 77 -5.82 -1.02 19.10
CA GLY A 77 -6.24 -2.00 18.11
C GLY A 77 -5.08 -2.77 17.50
N PRO A 78 -5.36 -3.54 16.45
CA PRO A 78 -4.39 -4.44 15.85
C PRO A 78 -3.14 -3.69 15.36
N ALA A 79 -1.98 -4.32 15.56
CA ALA A 79 -0.68 -3.73 15.25
C ALA A 79 -0.36 -3.67 13.75
N ASP A 80 -1.19 -4.30 12.92
CA ASP A 80 -1.01 -4.39 11.48
C ASP A 80 -1.78 -3.32 10.68
N ARG A 81 -2.44 -2.37 11.34
CA ARG A 81 -3.30 -1.40 10.68
C ARG A 81 -3.18 0.01 11.23
N LEU A 82 -3.48 0.97 10.35
CA LEU A 82 -3.68 2.37 10.72
C LEU A 82 -5.15 2.71 10.54
N THR A 83 -5.72 3.41 11.51
CA THR A 83 -7.08 3.93 11.46
C THR A 83 -7.05 5.41 11.77
N VAL A 84 -7.64 6.21 10.91
CA VAL A 84 -7.79 7.66 11.10
C VAL A 84 -9.23 8.08 10.85
N ALA A 85 -9.69 9.10 11.57
CA ALA A 85 -10.96 9.74 11.27
C ALA A 85 -10.80 10.67 10.06
N LEU A 86 -11.81 10.67 9.19
CA LEU A 86 -11.87 11.53 8.03
C LEU A 86 -12.70 12.77 8.33
N PRO A 87 -12.32 13.95 7.84
CA PRO A 87 -13.20 15.09 7.81
C PRO A 87 -14.33 14.85 6.80
N PRO A 88 -15.39 15.66 6.78
CA PRO A 88 -16.36 15.61 5.69
C PRO A 88 -15.65 15.78 4.34
N LEU A 89 -15.89 14.84 3.43
CA LEU A 89 -15.27 14.84 2.10
C LEU A 89 -16.32 15.19 1.05
N ALA A 90 -16.00 16.15 0.20
CA ALA A 90 -16.82 16.47 -0.97
C ALA A 90 -16.76 15.31 -1.98
N PRO A 91 -17.81 15.13 -2.81
CA PRO A 91 -17.74 14.19 -3.92
C PRO A 91 -16.53 14.46 -4.82
N GLY A 92 -15.87 13.41 -5.26
CA GLY A 92 -14.71 13.51 -6.12
C GLY A 92 -13.72 12.37 -5.93
N ALA A 93 -12.57 12.51 -6.56
CA ALA A 93 -11.49 11.55 -6.47
C ALA A 93 -10.52 11.92 -5.36
N TYR A 94 -10.06 10.91 -4.64
CA TYR A 94 -9.08 11.07 -3.57
C TYR A 94 -7.96 10.05 -3.71
N ARG A 95 -6.77 10.43 -3.31
CA ARG A 95 -5.60 9.55 -3.26
C ARG A 95 -5.10 9.45 -1.82
N VAL A 96 -4.94 8.23 -1.36
CA VAL A 96 -4.28 7.94 -0.09
C VAL A 96 -2.81 7.66 -0.38
N GLU A 97 -1.95 8.38 0.30
CA GLU A 97 -0.52 8.12 0.31
C GLU A 97 -0.15 7.59 1.70
N TRP A 98 0.54 6.48 1.76
CA TRP A 98 0.93 5.89 3.02
C TRP A 98 2.43 5.66 3.08
N ARG A 99 2.96 5.80 4.28
CA ARG A 99 4.35 5.51 4.59
C ARG A 99 4.39 4.86 5.95
N VAL A 100 4.84 3.63 6.01
CA VAL A 100 4.86 2.85 7.24
C VAL A 100 6.25 2.35 7.55
N LEU A 101 6.56 2.31 8.85
CA LEU A 101 7.73 1.66 9.39
C LEU A 101 7.31 0.29 9.89
N SER A 102 7.83 -0.77 9.26
CA SER A 102 7.68 -2.13 9.76
C SER A 102 8.47 -2.35 11.04
N THR A 103 8.02 -3.28 11.87
CA THR A 103 8.76 -3.63 13.09
C THR A 103 10.13 -4.23 12.84
N ASP A 104 10.41 -4.66 11.61
CA ASP A 104 11.75 -5.09 11.18
C ASP A 104 12.69 -3.93 10.80
N GLY A 105 12.24 -2.68 10.94
CA GLY A 105 13.06 -1.49 10.69
C GLY A 105 13.02 -0.95 9.25
N HIS A 106 12.20 -1.53 8.37
CA HIS A 106 12.10 -1.06 6.98
C HIS A 106 10.95 -0.08 6.80
N ILE A 107 11.20 0.97 6.00
CA ILE A 107 10.20 1.95 5.61
C ILE A 107 9.68 1.58 4.24
N VAL A 108 8.35 1.49 4.11
CA VAL A 108 7.66 1.19 2.85
C VAL A 108 6.62 2.26 2.60
N SER A 109 6.48 2.67 1.36
CA SER A 109 5.51 3.68 0.94
C SER A 109 4.68 3.16 -0.23
N GLY A 110 3.49 3.68 -0.36
CA GLY A 110 2.61 3.37 -1.48
C GLY A 110 1.45 4.36 -1.54
N ARG A 111 0.57 4.10 -2.49
CA ARG A 111 -0.63 4.92 -2.70
C ARG A 111 -1.73 4.10 -3.34
N PHE A 112 -2.96 4.53 -3.10
CA PHE A 112 -4.13 4.05 -3.80
C PHE A 112 -5.17 5.16 -3.88
N SER A 113 -6.17 5.00 -4.71
CA SER A 113 -7.22 5.99 -4.90
C SER A 113 -8.59 5.37 -4.68
N PHE A 114 -9.54 6.24 -4.29
CA PHE A 114 -10.95 5.92 -4.23
C PHE A 114 -11.76 7.16 -4.62
N ARG A 115 -13.06 7.00 -4.79
CA ARG A 115 -13.97 8.11 -5.11
C ARG A 115 -15.05 8.22 -4.05
N VAL A 116 -15.43 9.46 -3.78
CA VAL A 116 -16.60 9.77 -2.95
C VAL A 116 -17.73 10.18 -3.91
N GLY A 117 -18.84 9.45 -3.82
CA GLY A 117 -20.04 9.75 -4.58
C GLY A 117 -20.86 10.86 -3.98
N PRO A 118 -21.81 11.42 -4.76
CA PRO A 118 -22.72 12.44 -4.29
C PRO A 118 -23.71 11.93 -3.23
#